data_a582bd064bfd390f622eb0a8332cf84c
#
_entry.id   a582bd064bfd390f622eb0a8332cf84c
#
_cell.length_a   1.000
_cell.length_b   1.000
_cell.length_c   1.000
_cell.angle_alpha   90.00
_cell.angle_beta   90.00
_cell.angle_gamma   90.00
#
_symmetry.space_group_name_H-M   'P 1'
#
loop_
_entity.id
_entity.type
_entity.pdbx_description
1 polymer ?
#
loop_
_entity_poly.entity_id
_entity_poly.type
_entity_poly.pdbx_seq_one_letter_code
_entity_poly.pdbx_strand_id
1 'polypeptide(L)'
;MAYIKSALELAMEKTEGLKTDPGAVRIKEIKTEGRRAASAFLNGTEDSPEELLAVLKKYKKNERDAFKEGVIITFLSNIILPKISVQEDRIGRITSGIKAVSKDKNRVEAFMEQIKEFFSKYLENREELIQTAKDQYMPRLKQKVQELEQQTGQKINLSPEQDPEFMEFLNQNISRLEAQYTQSLNQAKEELKRFIG
;
A
#
# COMPACT_ATOMS: atom_id res chain seq x y z
N MET A 1 24.49 15.63 -49.90
CA MET A 1 23.74 16.24 -48.79
C MET A 1 23.42 15.15 -47.77
N ALA A 2 23.91 15.27 -46.55
CA ALA A 2 23.63 14.32 -45.49
C ALA A 2 22.20 14.58 -44.99
N TYR A 3 21.36 13.57 -45.10
CA TYR A 3 19.97 13.63 -44.61
C TYR A 3 19.99 13.54 -43.07
N ILE A 4 19.63 14.61 -42.38
CA ILE A 4 19.51 14.61 -40.93
C ILE A 4 18.15 13.98 -40.62
N LYS A 5 18.16 12.73 -40.13
CA LYS A 5 16.96 12.06 -39.66
C LYS A 5 16.35 12.81 -38.46
N SER A 6 15.04 12.97 -38.44
CA SER A 6 14.34 13.59 -37.31
C SER A 6 14.45 12.70 -36.06
N ALA A 7 14.30 13.28 -34.86
CA ALA A 7 14.30 12.53 -33.62
C ALA A 7 13.21 11.44 -33.60
N LEU A 8 12.11 11.64 -34.32
CA LEU A 8 11.02 10.68 -34.48
C LEU A 8 11.42 9.51 -35.37
N GLU A 9 12.14 9.76 -36.50
CA GLU A 9 12.66 8.71 -37.40
C GLU A 9 13.70 7.86 -36.71
N LEU A 10 14.59 8.45 -35.89
CA LEU A 10 15.55 7.72 -35.03
C LEU A 10 14.87 6.89 -33.95
N ALA A 11 13.76 7.37 -33.38
CA ALA A 11 12.94 6.62 -32.40
C ALA A 11 12.21 5.45 -33.07
N MET A 12 11.65 5.65 -34.26
CA MET A 12 11.00 4.59 -35.05
C MET A 12 12.00 3.53 -35.50
N GLU A 13 13.17 3.90 -36.01
CA GLU A 13 14.23 2.98 -36.41
C GLU A 13 14.76 2.14 -35.23
N LYS A 14 14.81 2.71 -34.01
CA LYS A 14 15.14 1.98 -32.78
C LYS A 14 14.02 1.02 -32.34
N THR A 15 12.77 1.31 -32.66
CA THR A 15 11.62 0.45 -32.32
C THR A 15 11.32 -0.60 -33.40
N GLU A 16 11.64 -0.36 -34.67
CA GLU A 16 11.47 -1.36 -35.73
C GLU A 16 12.37 -2.59 -35.60
N GLY A 17 13.50 -2.47 -34.84
CA GLY A 17 14.39 -3.60 -34.54
C GLY A 17 14.03 -4.42 -33.30
N LEU A 18 13.10 -3.95 -32.47
CA LEU A 18 12.63 -4.65 -31.29
C LEU A 18 11.59 -5.72 -31.69
N LYS A 19 12.07 -6.87 -32.19
CA LYS A 19 11.24 -8.08 -32.23
C LYS A 19 10.82 -8.40 -30.81
N THR A 20 9.60 -8.01 -30.46
CA THR A 20 9.00 -8.38 -29.16
C THR A 20 8.92 -9.90 -29.14
N ASP A 21 9.64 -10.54 -28.23
CA ASP A 21 9.55 -11.99 -28.06
C ASP A 21 8.09 -12.37 -27.75
N PRO A 22 7.41 -13.15 -28.60
CA PRO A 22 6.02 -13.54 -28.38
C PRO A 22 5.83 -14.25 -27.05
N GLY A 23 6.85 -14.97 -26.55
CA GLY A 23 6.85 -15.60 -25.25
C GLY A 23 6.82 -14.58 -24.10
N ALA A 24 7.63 -13.53 -24.19
CA ALA A 24 7.65 -12.46 -23.20
C ALA A 24 6.33 -11.68 -23.16
N VAL A 25 5.72 -11.42 -24.33
CA VAL A 25 4.39 -10.78 -24.41
C VAL A 25 3.34 -11.65 -23.73
N ARG A 26 3.32 -12.94 -24.01
CA ARG A 26 2.38 -13.90 -23.41
C ARG A 26 2.50 -13.95 -21.88
N ILE A 27 3.73 -14.00 -21.36
CA ILE A 27 3.98 -13.98 -19.90
C ILE A 27 3.46 -12.68 -19.27
N LYS A 28 3.64 -11.53 -19.92
CA LYS A 28 3.12 -10.24 -19.44
C LYS A 28 1.59 -10.20 -19.43
N GLU A 29 0.94 -10.75 -20.44
CA GLU A 29 -0.53 -10.87 -20.50
C GLU A 29 -1.06 -11.71 -19.33
N ILE A 30 -0.47 -12.88 -19.09
CA ILE A 30 -0.87 -13.80 -18.02
C ILE A 30 -0.66 -13.15 -16.65
N LYS A 31 0.45 -12.44 -16.45
CA LYS A 31 0.67 -11.66 -15.22
C LYS A 31 -0.40 -10.58 -15.03
N THR A 32 -0.82 -9.92 -16.10
CA THR A 32 -1.90 -8.93 -16.06
C THR A 32 -3.24 -9.58 -15.74
N GLU A 33 -3.51 -10.78 -16.25
CA GLU A 33 -4.70 -11.56 -15.92
C GLU A 33 -4.72 -11.98 -14.44
N GLY A 34 -3.57 -12.39 -13.88
CA GLY A 34 -3.43 -12.64 -12.44
C GLY A 34 -3.76 -11.39 -11.58
N ARG A 35 -3.33 -10.21 -12.02
CA ARG A 35 -3.68 -8.95 -11.34
C ARG A 35 -5.18 -8.67 -11.39
N ARG A 36 -5.83 -8.90 -12.54
CA ARG A 36 -7.27 -8.72 -12.71
C ARG A 36 -8.07 -9.67 -11.82
N ALA A 37 -7.70 -10.95 -11.81
CA ALA A 37 -8.34 -11.95 -10.96
C ALA A 37 -8.22 -11.60 -9.47
N ALA A 38 -7.02 -11.21 -9.00
CA ALA A 38 -6.84 -10.76 -7.62
C ALA A 38 -7.65 -9.51 -7.28
N SER A 39 -7.76 -8.55 -8.21
CA SER A 39 -8.57 -7.35 -8.01
C SER A 39 -10.06 -7.67 -7.96
N ALA A 40 -10.56 -8.56 -8.82
CA ALA A 40 -11.94 -9.02 -8.81
C ALA A 40 -12.29 -9.71 -7.48
N PHE A 41 -11.41 -10.58 -6.99
CA PHE A 41 -11.55 -11.23 -5.69
C PHE A 41 -11.59 -10.22 -4.52
N LEU A 42 -10.69 -9.23 -4.51
CA LEU A 42 -10.66 -8.19 -3.47
C LEU A 42 -11.90 -7.29 -3.45
N ASN A 43 -12.50 -7.07 -4.62
CA ASN A 43 -13.69 -6.20 -4.77
C ASN A 43 -15.01 -6.97 -4.55
N GLY A 44 -14.96 -8.27 -4.25
CA GLY A 44 -16.15 -9.08 -4.00
C GLY A 44 -16.96 -9.42 -5.24
N THR A 45 -16.38 -9.29 -6.45
CA THR A 45 -17.00 -9.80 -7.70
C THR A 45 -16.75 -11.29 -7.88
N GLU A 46 -15.77 -11.83 -7.18
CA GLU A 46 -15.48 -13.25 -7.03
C GLU A 46 -15.50 -13.58 -5.52
N ASP A 47 -16.40 -14.46 -5.09
CA ASP A 47 -16.62 -14.69 -3.66
C ASP A 47 -15.71 -15.77 -3.06
N SER A 48 -15.03 -16.56 -3.92
CA SER A 48 -14.30 -17.75 -3.50
C SER A 48 -12.84 -17.76 -3.98
N PRO A 49 -11.86 -18.09 -3.11
CA PRO A 49 -10.47 -18.30 -3.51
C PRO A 49 -10.29 -19.43 -4.52
N GLU A 50 -11.27 -20.35 -4.62
CA GLU A 50 -11.29 -21.47 -5.59
C GLU A 50 -11.33 -20.97 -7.02
N GLU A 51 -11.92 -19.81 -7.29
CA GLU A 51 -11.94 -19.19 -8.61
C GLU A 51 -10.53 -18.79 -9.07
N LEU A 52 -9.70 -18.24 -8.19
CA LEU A 52 -8.28 -17.98 -8.47
C LEU A 52 -7.54 -19.29 -8.83
N LEU A 53 -7.84 -20.37 -8.12
CA LEU A 53 -7.26 -21.70 -8.40
C LEU A 53 -7.77 -22.27 -9.72
N ALA A 54 -9.03 -22.07 -10.07
CA ALA A 54 -9.61 -22.52 -11.32
C ALA A 54 -8.94 -21.85 -12.52
N VAL A 55 -8.69 -20.55 -12.44
CA VAL A 55 -7.95 -19.81 -13.47
C VAL A 55 -6.49 -20.30 -13.53
N LEU A 56 -5.82 -20.44 -12.38
CA LEU A 56 -4.44 -20.91 -12.30
C LEU A 56 -4.24 -22.28 -12.97
N LYS A 57 -5.21 -23.19 -12.82
CA LYS A 57 -5.14 -24.56 -13.41
C LYS A 57 -5.17 -24.56 -14.94
N LYS A 58 -5.66 -23.50 -15.59
CA LYS A 58 -5.72 -23.39 -17.06
C LYS A 58 -4.33 -23.21 -17.69
N TYR A 59 -3.32 -22.80 -16.91
CA TYR A 59 -1.99 -22.46 -17.40
C TYR A 59 -0.98 -23.60 -17.27
N LYS A 60 0.05 -23.60 -18.15
CA LYS A 60 1.24 -24.44 -18.06
C LYS A 60 2.18 -23.92 -16.95
N LYS A 61 3.17 -24.75 -16.54
CA LYS A 61 4.02 -24.45 -15.38
C LYS A 61 4.60 -23.03 -15.36
N ASN A 62 5.28 -22.60 -16.41
CA ASN A 62 5.88 -21.25 -16.47
C ASN A 62 4.84 -20.13 -16.50
N GLU A 63 3.69 -20.38 -17.13
CA GLU A 63 2.58 -19.46 -17.17
C GLU A 63 1.89 -19.35 -15.80
N ARG A 64 1.84 -20.44 -15.01
CA ARG A 64 1.31 -20.43 -13.64
C ARG A 64 2.12 -19.52 -12.73
N ASP A 65 3.44 -19.52 -12.87
CA ASP A 65 4.31 -18.67 -12.06
C ASP A 65 4.07 -17.19 -12.38
N ALA A 66 3.90 -16.84 -13.66
CA ALA A 66 3.54 -15.48 -14.08
C ALA A 66 2.15 -15.04 -13.55
N PHE A 67 1.15 -15.92 -13.61
CA PHE A 67 -0.17 -15.65 -13.05
C PHE A 67 -0.10 -15.40 -11.54
N LYS A 68 0.56 -16.31 -10.79
CA LYS A 68 0.77 -16.18 -9.35
C LYS A 68 1.47 -14.88 -9.00
N GLU A 69 2.51 -14.52 -9.74
CA GLU A 69 3.23 -13.26 -9.53
C GLU A 69 2.28 -12.06 -9.67
N GLY A 70 1.41 -12.06 -10.66
CA GLY A 70 0.37 -11.05 -10.84
C GLY A 70 -0.58 -10.95 -9.65
N VAL A 71 -1.06 -12.09 -9.16
CA VAL A 71 -1.93 -12.21 -7.98
C VAL A 71 -1.24 -11.68 -6.75
N ILE A 72 -0.03 -12.15 -6.45
CA ILE A 72 0.76 -11.78 -5.27
C ILE A 72 1.05 -10.27 -5.25
N ILE A 73 1.51 -9.70 -6.36
CA ILE A 73 1.77 -8.26 -6.46
C ILE A 73 0.52 -7.46 -6.12
N THR A 74 -0.65 -7.88 -6.60
CA THR A 74 -1.91 -7.17 -6.33
C THR A 74 -2.28 -7.25 -4.86
N PHE A 75 -2.21 -8.42 -4.24
CA PHE A 75 -2.49 -8.55 -2.81
C PHE A 75 -1.50 -7.74 -1.95
N LEU A 76 -0.20 -7.83 -2.20
CA LEU A 76 0.81 -7.06 -1.46
C LEU A 76 0.63 -5.56 -1.60
N SER A 77 0.23 -5.07 -2.78
CA SER A 77 -0.06 -3.65 -3.00
C SER A 77 -1.27 -3.16 -2.20
N ASN A 78 -2.17 -4.06 -1.82
CA ASN A 78 -3.37 -3.77 -1.04
C ASN A 78 -3.18 -3.91 0.49
N ILE A 79 -2.02 -4.37 0.95
CA ILE A 79 -1.62 -4.31 2.35
C ILE A 79 -1.03 -2.92 2.59
N ILE A 80 -1.82 -2.02 3.16
CA ILE A 80 -1.44 -0.62 3.42
C ILE A 80 -1.70 -0.28 4.88
N LEU A 81 -0.98 0.71 5.43
CA LEU A 81 -1.22 1.18 6.79
C LEU A 81 -2.66 1.67 6.95
N PRO A 82 -3.38 1.25 8.00
CA PRO A 82 -4.75 1.68 8.24
C PRO A 82 -4.78 3.14 8.69
N LYS A 83 -5.82 3.89 8.28
CA LYS A 83 -5.98 5.30 8.69
C LYS A 83 -6.72 5.44 10.02
N ILE A 84 -7.72 4.60 10.26
CA ILE A 84 -8.64 4.70 11.41
C ILE A 84 -8.69 3.39 12.21
N SER A 85 -8.88 2.27 11.53
CA SER A 85 -8.99 0.95 12.13
C SER A 85 -8.47 -0.12 11.20
N VAL A 86 -8.09 -1.26 11.76
CA VAL A 86 -7.69 -2.44 10.98
C VAL A 86 -8.92 -2.97 10.24
N GLN A 87 -8.83 -3.08 8.93
CA GLN A 87 -9.91 -3.60 8.07
C GLN A 87 -9.82 -5.13 8.03
N GLU A 88 -10.35 -5.81 9.06
CA GLU A 88 -10.26 -7.26 9.25
C GLU A 88 -10.74 -8.04 8.02
N ASP A 89 -11.90 -7.67 7.46
CA ASP A 89 -12.47 -8.36 6.28
C ASP A 89 -11.54 -8.26 5.07
N ARG A 90 -10.95 -7.09 4.85
CA ARG A 90 -10.01 -6.88 3.72
C ARG A 90 -8.73 -7.68 3.91
N ILE A 91 -8.18 -7.70 5.11
CA ILE A 91 -6.99 -8.48 5.44
C ILE A 91 -7.32 -9.98 5.35
N GLY A 92 -8.48 -10.41 5.83
CA GLY A 92 -8.97 -11.78 5.70
C GLY A 92 -9.07 -12.24 4.24
N ARG A 93 -9.64 -11.40 3.35
CA ARG A 93 -9.68 -11.68 1.90
C ARG A 93 -8.27 -11.77 1.30
N ILE A 94 -7.37 -10.84 1.61
CA ILE A 94 -5.98 -10.88 1.15
C ILE A 94 -5.31 -12.17 1.61
N THR A 95 -5.46 -12.53 2.89
CA THR A 95 -4.89 -13.76 3.47
C THR A 95 -5.40 -15.01 2.73
N SER A 96 -6.70 -15.11 2.51
CA SER A 96 -7.33 -16.23 1.81
C SER A 96 -6.84 -16.33 0.36
N GLY A 97 -6.75 -15.22 -0.35
CA GLY A 97 -6.24 -15.17 -1.72
C GLY A 97 -4.77 -15.56 -1.82
N ILE A 98 -3.91 -15.08 -0.91
CA ILE A 98 -2.49 -15.49 -0.88
C ILE A 98 -2.37 -16.98 -0.53
N LYS A 99 -3.11 -17.48 0.46
CA LYS A 99 -3.13 -18.91 0.83
C LYS A 99 -3.53 -19.79 -0.34
N ALA A 100 -4.45 -19.36 -1.21
CA ALA A 100 -4.88 -20.11 -2.37
C ALA A 100 -3.74 -20.36 -3.37
N VAL A 101 -2.85 -19.41 -3.58
CA VAL A 101 -1.74 -19.50 -4.54
C VAL A 101 -0.42 -19.93 -3.92
N SER A 102 -0.32 -19.95 -2.59
CA SER A 102 0.89 -20.33 -1.84
C SER A 102 0.97 -21.84 -1.61
N LYS A 103 2.21 -22.34 -1.46
CA LYS A 103 2.50 -23.72 -1.03
C LYS A 103 2.38 -23.90 0.48
N ASP A 104 2.82 -22.89 1.25
CA ASP A 104 2.82 -22.92 2.71
C ASP A 104 1.73 -22.02 3.28
N LYS A 105 0.54 -22.57 3.40
CA LYS A 105 -0.65 -21.84 3.87
C LYS A 105 -0.54 -21.41 5.34
N ASN A 106 0.08 -22.25 6.18
CA ASN A 106 0.21 -21.96 7.62
C ASN A 106 1.17 -20.81 7.87
N ARG A 107 2.28 -20.77 7.12
CA ARG A 107 3.23 -19.68 7.21
C ARG A 107 2.64 -18.35 6.75
N VAL A 108 1.83 -18.36 5.67
CA VAL A 108 1.09 -17.17 5.23
C VAL A 108 0.15 -16.69 6.32
N GLU A 109 -0.60 -17.59 6.95
CA GLU A 109 -1.54 -17.24 8.01
C GLU A 109 -0.84 -16.60 9.21
N ALA A 110 0.21 -17.25 9.72
CA ALA A 110 1.02 -16.72 10.83
C ALA A 110 1.61 -15.34 10.50
N PHE A 111 2.09 -15.16 9.28
CA PHE A 111 2.64 -13.87 8.84
C PHE A 111 1.58 -12.79 8.76
N MET A 112 0.39 -13.10 8.26
CA MET A 112 -0.70 -12.13 8.16
C MET A 112 -1.28 -11.75 9.53
N GLU A 113 -1.24 -12.64 10.52
CA GLU A 113 -1.55 -12.27 11.90
C GLU A 113 -0.51 -11.27 12.46
N GLN A 114 0.77 -11.46 12.19
CA GLN A 114 1.79 -10.46 12.57
C GLN A 114 1.56 -9.10 11.89
N ILE A 115 1.08 -9.08 10.65
CA ILE A 115 0.70 -7.83 9.96
C ILE A 115 -0.47 -7.14 10.68
N LYS A 116 -1.47 -7.87 11.18
CA LYS A 116 -2.58 -7.29 11.96
C LYS A 116 -2.08 -6.68 13.27
N GLU A 117 -1.25 -7.40 14.01
CA GLU A 117 -0.62 -6.90 15.23
C GLU A 117 0.22 -5.64 14.96
N PHE A 118 1.00 -5.65 13.88
CA PHE A 118 1.77 -4.49 13.42
C PHE A 118 0.87 -3.28 13.12
N PHE A 119 -0.28 -3.49 12.48
CA PHE A 119 -1.24 -2.43 12.21
C PHE A 119 -1.91 -1.89 13.48
N SER A 120 -2.25 -2.76 14.43
CA SER A 120 -2.78 -2.34 15.74
C SER A 120 -1.76 -1.48 16.47
N LYS A 121 -0.49 -1.90 16.49
CA LYS A 121 0.59 -1.14 17.11
C LYS A 121 0.84 0.20 16.43
N TYR A 122 0.74 0.27 15.11
CA TYR A 122 0.82 1.53 14.37
C TYR A 122 -0.29 2.51 14.81
N LEU A 123 -1.54 2.03 14.92
CA LEU A 123 -2.67 2.88 15.33
C LEU A 123 -2.52 3.36 16.78
N GLU A 124 -2.08 2.50 17.69
CA GLU A 124 -1.76 2.88 19.08
C GLU A 124 -0.70 3.97 19.12
N ASN A 125 0.43 3.76 18.46
CA ASN A 125 1.53 4.73 18.44
C ASN A 125 1.12 6.05 17.77
N ARG A 126 0.26 6.00 16.78
CA ARG A 126 -0.29 7.19 16.12
C ARG A 126 -1.17 8.00 17.07
N GLU A 127 -2.04 7.33 17.82
CA GLU A 127 -2.91 7.99 18.82
C GLU A 127 -2.07 8.60 19.96
N GLU A 128 -1.11 7.85 20.50
CA GLU A 128 -0.19 8.34 21.52
C GLU A 128 0.61 9.56 21.05
N LEU A 129 1.08 9.55 19.80
CA LEU A 129 1.77 10.69 19.19
C LEU A 129 0.86 11.91 19.10
N ILE A 130 -0.40 11.74 18.68
CA ILE A 130 -1.38 12.84 18.61
C ILE A 130 -1.62 13.44 19.97
N GLN A 131 -1.82 12.61 21.00
CA GLN A 131 -2.05 13.08 22.36
C GLN A 131 -0.82 13.80 22.92
N THR A 132 0.36 13.23 22.75
CA THR A 132 1.62 13.84 23.18
C THR A 132 1.85 15.19 22.49
N ALA A 133 1.57 15.28 21.20
CA ALA A 133 1.69 16.52 20.44
C ALA A 133 0.74 17.60 20.98
N LYS A 134 -0.50 17.24 21.31
CA LYS A 134 -1.48 18.15 21.93
C LYS A 134 -0.96 18.67 23.28
N ASP A 135 -0.53 17.77 24.15
CA ASP A 135 -0.06 18.12 25.48
C ASP A 135 1.16 19.06 25.44
N GLN A 136 2.09 18.81 24.53
CA GLN A 136 3.26 19.65 24.30
C GLN A 136 2.91 21.04 23.74
N TYR A 137 1.85 21.11 22.92
CA TYR A 137 1.44 22.36 22.29
C TYR A 137 0.56 23.24 23.19
N MET A 138 -0.16 22.67 24.15
CA MET A 138 -1.11 23.39 25.02
C MET A 138 -0.54 24.64 25.71
N PRO A 139 0.70 24.67 26.27
CA PRO A 139 1.26 25.88 26.86
C PRO A 139 1.39 27.00 25.83
N ARG A 140 1.84 26.72 24.62
CA ARG A 140 1.97 27.69 23.53
C ARG A 140 0.61 28.24 23.08
N LEU A 141 -0.37 27.34 22.95
CA LEU A 141 -1.74 27.72 22.59
C LEU A 141 -2.35 28.66 23.63
N LYS A 142 -2.18 28.37 24.93
CA LYS A 142 -2.64 29.25 26.01
C LYS A 142 -2.06 30.62 25.94
N GLN A 143 -0.75 30.73 25.69
CA GLN A 143 -0.08 32.03 25.53
C GLN A 143 -0.64 32.79 24.32
N LYS A 144 -0.81 32.12 23.17
CA LYS A 144 -1.37 32.71 21.95
C LYS A 144 -2.80 33.22 22.17
N VAL A 145 -3.62 32.44 22.87
CA VAL A 145 -5.00 32.85 23.21
C VAL A 145 -5.00 34.06 24.09
N GLN A 146 -4.15 34.14 25.15
CA GLN A 146 -4.03 35.29 26.02
C GLN A 146 -3.63 36.58 25.27
N GLU A 147 -2.65 36.47 24.36
CA GLU A 147 -2.22 37.60 23.51
C GLU A 147 -3.35 38.11 22.62
N LEU A 148 -4.12 37.20 22.01
CA LEU A 148 -5.26 37.55 21.17
C LEU A 148 -6.41 38.17 21.97
N GLU A 149 -6.71 37.66 23.16
CA GLU A 149 -7.71 38.24 24.08
C GLU A 149 -7.35 39.65 24.52
N GLN A 150 -6.06 39.91 24.82
CA GLN A 150 -5.58 41.24 25.16
C GLN A 150 -5.70 42.23 23.99
N GLN A 151 -5.46 41.77 22.76
CA GLN A 151 -5.56 42.63 21.56
C GLN A 151 -7.00 42.92 21.16
N THR A 152 -7.90 41.91 21.30
CA THR A 152 -9.27 42.03 20.80
C THR A 152 -10.29 42.43 21.87
N GLY A 153 -9.94 42.32 23.17
CA GLY A 153 -10.86 42.50 24.27
C GLY A 153 -11.97 41.45 24.39
N GLN A 154 -11.89 40.37 23.60
CA GLN A 154 -12.90 39.29 23.55
C GLN A 154 -12.31 38.00 24.05
N LYS A 155 -13.14 37.17 24.72
CA LYS A 155 -12.75 35.81 25.09
C LYS A 155 -12.67 34.93 23.84
N ILE A 156 -11.54 34.23 23.70
CA ILE A 156 -11.26 33.36 22.54
C ILE A 156 -11.15 31.93 23.04
N ASN A 157 -11.96 31.03 22.43
CA ASN A 157 -11.85 29.61 22.66
C ASN A 157 -11.27 28.95 21.41
N LEU A 158 -9.97 28.63 21.45
CA LEU A 158 -9.23 28.01 20.36
C LEU A 158 -8.76 26.62 20.80
N SER A 159 -9.12 25.58 20.04
CA SER A 159 -8.57 24.25 20.23
C SER A 159 -7.28 24.07 19.42
N PRO A 160 -6.39 23.11 19.78
CA PRO A 160 -5.18 22.85 19.02
C PRO A 160 -5.48 22.57 17.54
N GLU A 161 -6.54 21.83 17.25
CA GLU A 161 -6.93 21.44 15.88
C GLU A 161 -7.36 22.62 14.99
N GLN A 162 -7.66 23.77 15.60
CA GLN A 162 -8.01 25.00 14.89
C GLN A 162 -6.79 25.90 14.65
N ASP A 163 -5.65 25.57 15.25
CA ASP A 163 -4.42 26.33 15.06
C ASP A 163 -3.60 25.75 13.90
N PRO A 164 -3.37 26.50 12.81
CA PRO A 164 -2.59 26.05 11.67
C PRO A 164 -1.17 25.60 12.03
N GLU A 165 -0.51 26.25 13.00
CA GLU A 165 0.84 25.88 13.43
C GLU A 165 0.85 24.52 14.12
N PHE A 166 -0.17 24.24 14.94
CA PHE A 166 -0.32 22.90 15.52
C PHE A 166 -0.54 21.84 14.45
N MET A 167 -1.41 22.11 13.49
CA MET A 167 -1.71 21.18 12.41
C MET A 167 -0.47 20.87 11.56
N GLU A 168 0.35 21.86 11.28
CA GLU A 168 1.62 21.67 10.57
C GLU A 168 2.59 20.80 11.39
N PHE A 169 2.79 21.14 12.67
CA PHE A 169 3.62 20.35 13.58
C PHE A 169 3.14 18.90 13.70
N LEU A 170 1.83 18.68 13.89
CA LEU A 170 1.23 17.35 13.98
C LEU A 170 1.44 16.56 12.68
N ASN A 171 1.16 17.17 11.52
CA ASN A 171 1.31 16.50 10.23
C ASN A 171 2.76 16.10 9.95
N GLN A 172 3.75 16.92 10.32
CA GLN A 172 5.16 16.56 10.18
C GLN A 172 5.52 15.32 11.02
N ASN A 173 5.03 15.26 12.27
CA ASN A 173 5.29 14.13 13.16
C ASN A 173 4.58 12.84 12.70
N ILE A 174 3.31 12.95 12.30
CA ILE A 174 2.57 11.82 11.71
C ILE A 174 3.28 11.30 10.45
N SER A 175 3.70 12.19 9.55
CA SER A 175 4.40 11.79 8.31
C SER A 175 5.70 11.03 8.59
N ARG A 176 6.44 11.41 9.64
CA ARG A 176 7.65 10.68 10.06
C ARG A 176 7.31 9.28 10.59
N LEU A 177 6.29 9.17 11.43
CA LEU A 177 5.81 7.87 11.92
C LEU A 177 5.36 6.98 10.76
N GLU A 178 4.53 7.50 9.85
CA GLU A 178 4.04 6.79 8.67
C GLU A 178 5.19 6.32 7.77
N ALA A 179 6.22 7.13 7.57
CA ALA A 179 7.38 6.76 6.78
C ALA A 179 8.14 5.56 7.40
N GLN A 180 8.35 5.56 8.72
CA GLN A 180 9.01 4.47 9.43
C GLN A 180 8.20 3.17 9.33
N TYR A 181 6.89 3.24 9.61
CA TYR A 181 6.01 2.08 9.51
C TYR A 181 5.86 1.58 8.07
N THR A 182 5.79 2.47 7.08
CA THR A 182 5.76 2.09 5.66
C THR A 182 7.04 1.38 5.24
N GLN A 183 8.20 1.83 5.69
CA GLN A 183 9.47 1.16 5.42
C GLN A 183 9.48 -0.26 5.98
N SER A 184 9.09 -0.45 7.24
CA SER A 184 8.99 -1.77 7.88
C SER A 184 7.96 -2.67 7.18
N LEU A 185 6.80 -2.12 6.82
CA LEU A 185 5.77 -2.83 6.07
C LEU A 185 6.28 -3.30 4.70
N ASN A 186 7.05 -2.47 3.99
CA ASN A 186 7.61 -2.85 2.69
C ASN A 186 8.65 -3.98 2.84
N GLN A 187 9.47 -3.96 3.89
CA GLN A 187 10.38 -5.07 4.20
C GLN A 187 9.62 -6.37 4.47
N ALA A 188 8.56 -6.31 5.27
CA ALA A 188 7.68 -7.44 5.54
C ALA A 188 7.02 -7.99 4.26
N LYS A 189 6.56 -7.13 3.36
CA LYS A 189 6.00 -7.54 2.06
C LYS A 189 7.04 -8.27 1.18
N GLU A 190 8.27 -7.80 1.15
CA GLU A 190 9.33 -8.47 0.40
C GLU A 190 9.67 -9.84 1.01
N GLU A 191 9.64 -9.96 2.35
CA GLU A 191 9.79 -11.26 3.00
C GLU A 191 8.64 -12.21 2.65
N LEU A 192 7.40 -11.76 2.75
CA LEU A 192 6.22 -12.53 2.36
C LEU A 192 6.33 -13.01 0.92
N LYS A 193 6.73 -12.14 -0.01
CA LYS A 193 6.91 -12.46 -1.42
C LYS A 193 7.92 -13.59 -1.64
N ARG A 194 9.01 -13.62 -0.88
CA ARG A 194 10.08 -14.63 -1.02
C ARG A 194 9.61 -16.05 -0.69
N PHE A 195 8.73 -16.23 0.29
CA PHE A 195 8.29 -17.57 0.66
C PHE A 195 6.96 -18.00 0.03
N ILE A 196 6.26 -17.10 -0.67
CA ILE A 196 5.06 -17.47 -1.46
C ILE A 196 5.44 -18.00 -2.85
N GLY A 197 6.46 -17.41 -3.48
CA GLY A 197 6.96 -17.82 -4.81
C GLY A 197 7.70 -19.15 -4.73
#